data_19abbd8d82bc2aaba2a021403af0f2a7
#
_entry.id   19abbd8d82bc2aaba2a021403af0f2a7
#
_cell.length_a   1.000
_cell.length_b   1.000
_cell.length_c   1.000
_cell.angle_alpha   90.00
_cell.angle_beta   90.00
_cell.angle_gamma   90.00
#
_symmetry.space_group_name_H-M   'P 1'
#
loop_
_entity.id
_entity.type
_entity.pdbx_description
1 polymer ?
#
loop_
_entity_poly.entity_id
_entity_poly.type
_entity_poly.pdbx_seq_one_letter_code
_entity_poly.pdbx_strand_id
1 'polypeptide(L)'
;AEARESVVEPTMKVERGTRIISQDTVVTQRQLEMLSYMQEHAMGYSILELVGRLIFIVVVTITSVAVFLRVLDKESRIYLYLNMMLSSVLISLLAMHLVSSFLQNRSMLVLDSFLPLFFAPLFVAHISSKRRLGFITAFLLACYATLMREATLMTFFFILSVNAINLNFFRYSIKRLEDLFNWFFAVVSSSVAALAFSPLSAVAIHSLPTLIISLVVNITASLILVQAFVPLMEYLFNIPTAYRLNELASTDSPILERLGAVAQGTYNHSRNVSELAYQAAKAIGANAMLARVGGVYHDIGKVDHPEYFVENQGTENKHDDIKASLSVAVIKSHVKLGLEKGREAGLPQEVLDIISQHHGNDIIQYFYSEAARQAQASGVEINADDYSYTGEPPNFPESAIVMLADIVEAASRTLKQPTYSKYQKLVHTLVMGKIERGQLNQSHLSLTDLNRIEESFVQTLIGRDHHRIEYPEE
;
A
#
# COMPACT_ATOMS: atom_id res chain seq x y z
N ALA A 1 -15.24 73.02 23.35
CA ALA A 1 -14.87 71.90 22.53
C ALA A 1 -13.42 71.46 22.78
N GLU A 2 -12.53 72.39 23.15
CA GLU A 2 -11.11 72.11 23.40
C GLU A 2 -10.79 71.39 24.74
N ALA A 3 -11.73 71.32 25.70
CA ALA A 3 -11.49 70.64 26.98
C ALA A 3 -11.67 69.09 26.93
N ARG A 4 -12.10 68.50 25.79
CA ARG A 4 -12.29 67.06 25.66
C ARG A 4 -11.10 66.30 25.08
N GLU A 5 -10.11 67.01 24.52
CA GLU A 5 -8.95 66.40 23.94
C GLU A 5 -7.78 66.14 24.91
N SER A 6 -7.90 66.58 26.16
CA SER A 6 -6.80 66.43 27.13
C SER A 6 -7.05 65.39 28.24
N VAL A 7 -8.07 64.60 28.15
CA VAL A 7 -8.26 63.47 29.09
C VAL A 7 -7.40 62.32 28.63
N VAL A 8 -6.16 62.27 29.08
CA VAL A 8 -5.32 61.07 29.03
C VAL A 8 -6.02 60.03 29.92
N GLU A 9 -6.58 59.03 29.35
CA GLU A 9 -7.08 57.86 30.11
C GLU A 9 -5.93 57.32 30.97
N PRO A 10 -6.12 57.15 32.30
CA PRO A 10 -5.06 56.70 33.17
C PRO A 10 -4.66 55.23 32.78
N THR A 11 -3.58 55.09 32.02
CA THR A 11 -3.00 53.79 31.72
C THR A 11 -2.39 53.22 33.00
N MET A 12 -2.94 52.09 33.44
CA MET A 12 -2.40 51.36 34.60
C MET A 12 -1.33 50.37 34.13
N LYS A 13 -0.10 50.53 34.55
CA LYS A 13 0.99 49.62 34.27
C LYS A 13 0.92 48.48 35.30
N VAL A 14 0.69 47.25 34.83
CA VAL A 14 0.70 46.04 35.66
C VAL A 14 2.01 45.32 35.40
N GLU A 15 2.81 45.08 36.44
CA GLU A 15 4.09 44.38 36.30
C GLU A 15 3.88 42.88 36.05
N ARG A 16 4.80 42.30 35.29
CA ARG A 16 4.77 40.85 34.99
C ARG A 16 4.94 40.04 36.29
N GLY A 17 3.99 39.12 36.55
CA GLY A 17 3.93 38.31 37.77
C GLY A 17 3.00 38.88 38.86
N THR A 18 2.36 40.02 38.64
CA THR A 18 1.34 40.56 39.58
C THR A 18 0.14 39.63 39.60
N ARG A 19 -0.26 39.14 40.77
CA ARG A 19 -1.47 38.34 40.94
C ARG A 19 -2.70 39.21 40.76
N ILE A 20 -3.50 39.00 39.72
CA ILE A 20 -4.71 39.80 39.42
C ILE A 20 -5.92 39.26 40.17
N ILE A 21 -6.04 37.95 40.35
CA ILE A 21 -7.14 37.30 41.08
C ILE A 21 -6.53 36.26 42.05
N SER A 22 -7.12 36.18 43.24
CA SER A 22 -6.82 35.12 44.22
C SER A 22 -7.98 34.13 44.28
N GLN A 23 -7.68 32.88 44.62
CA GLN A 23 -8.67 31.85 44.85
C GLN A 23 -9.64 32.31 45.98
N ASP A 24 -10.94 32.06 45.85
CA ASP A 24 -11.98 32.38 46.81
C ASP A 24 -12.26 33.88 47.03
N THR A 25 -11.85 34.77 46.10
CA THR A 25 -12.19 36.20 46.14
C THR A 25 -13.22 36.57 45.10
N VAL A 26 -14.14 37.48 45.43
CA VAL A 26 -15.13 38.03 44.48
C VAL A 26 -14.37 38.89 43.45
N VAL A 27 -14.55 38.58 42.18
CA VAL A 27 -13.90 39.31 41.07
C VAL A 27 -14.51 40.68 40.93
N THR A 28 -13.70 41.73 41.01
CA THR A 28 -14.13 43.12 40.82
C THR A 28 -14.23 43.45 39.34
N GLN A 29 -15.04 44.45 38.98
CA GLN A 29 -15.20 44.96 37.61
C GLN A 29 -13.85 45.31 36.98
N ARG A 30 -12.96 45.93 37.72
CA ARG A 30 -11.60 46.31 37.31
C ARG A 30 -10.72 45.12 37.01
N GLN A 31 -10.83 44.01 37.76
CA GLN A 31 -10.12 42.77 37.50
C GLN A 31 -10.67 42.09 36.25
N LEU A 32 -11.96 42.19 36.00
CA LEU A 32 -12.60 41.65 34.80
C LEU A 32 -12.16 42.43 33.54
N GLU A 33 -12.05 43.76 33.62
CA GLU A 33 -11.51 44.61 32.55
C GLU A 33 -10.02 44.30 32.28
N MET A 34 -9.21 44.08 33.32
CA MET A 34 -7.82 43.65 33.18
C MET A 34 -7.71 42.29 32.49
N LEU A 35 -8.56 41.35 32.85
CA LEU A 35 -8.58 40.03 32.23
C LEU A 35 -9.02 40.08 30.78
N SER A 36 -10.06 40.86 30.47
CA SER A 36 -10.54 41.04 29.08
C SER A 36 -9.48 41.70 28.22
N TYR A 37 -8.82 42.77 28.74
CA TYR A 37 -7.71 43.41 28.06
C TYR A 37 -6.51 42.48 27.83
N MET A 38 -6.17 41.67 28.84
CA MET A 38 -5.11 40.63 28.70
C MET A 38 -5.49 39.56 27.69
N GLN A 39 -6.77 39.11 27.68
CA GLN A 39 -7.26 38.14 26.72
C GLN A 39 -7.24 38.68 25.28
N GLU A 40 -7.60 39.96 25.10
CA GLU A 40 -7.62 40.64 23.80
C GLU A 40 -6.22 40.92 23.26
N HIS A 41 -5.24 41.22 24.15
CA HIS A 41 -3.86 41.56 23.77
C HIS A 41 -2.85 40.41 23.95
N ALA A 42 -3.22 39.33 24.64
CA ALA A 42 -2.39 38.13 24.77
C ALA A 42 -2.38 37.25 23.49
N MET A 43 -3.21 37.56 22.50
CA MET A 43 -3.30 36.79 21.27
C MET A 43 -2.27 37.16 20.18
N GLY A 44 -1.32 38.04 20.47
CA GLY A 44 -0.28 38.41 19.53
C GLY A 44 0.98 37.52 19.72
N TYR A 45 1.20 36.53 18.86
CA TYR A 45 2.52 35.89 18.78
C TYR A 45 3.58 36.93 18.45
N SER A 46 4.72 36.88 19.15
CA SER A 46 5.86 37.68 18.73
C SER A 46 6.33 37.23 17.32
N ILE A 47 6.89 38.14 16.54
CA ILE A 47 7.45 37.81 15.22
C ILE A 47 8.42 36.63 15.33
N LEU A 48 9.22 36.60 16.42
CA LEU A 48 10.16 35.51 16.67
C LEU A 48 9.49 34.16 16.89
N GLU A 49 8.34 34.13 17.59
CA GLU A 49 7.53 32.91 17.75
C GLU A 49 6.92 32.44 16.44
N LEU A 50 6.40 33.36 15.63
CA LEU A 50 5.86 33.03 14.31
C LEU A 50 6.96 32.45 13.39
N VAL A 51 8.12 33.08 13.37
CA VAL A 51 9.29 32.59 12.62
C VAL A 51 9.74 31.22 13.14
N GLY A 52 9.82 31.04 14.46
CA GLY A 52 10.17 29.76 15.08
C GLY A 52 9.18 28.65 14.72
N ARG A 53 7.87 28.93 14.78
CA ARG A 53 6.82 27.98 14.35
C ARG A 53 6.93 27.62 12.86
N LEU A 54 7.19 28.61 12.01
CA LEU A 54 7.37 28.38 10.56
C LEU A 54 8.60 27.50 10.28
N ILE A 55 9.73 27.82 10.90
CA ILE A 55 10.95 27.00 10.77
C ILE A 55 10.68 25.57 11.23
N PHE A 56 10.03 25.39 12.37
CA PHE A 56 9.67 24.05 12.87
C PHE A 56 8.80 23.28 11.88
N ILE A 57 7.74 23.89 11.34
CA ILE A 57 6.88 23.28 10.32
C ILE A 57 7.69 22.84 9.11
N VAL A 58 8.55 23.71 8.59
CA VAL A 58 9.37 23.44 7.41
C VAL A 58 10.33 22.27 7.67
N VAL A 59 11.04 22.29 8.80
CA VAL A 59 12.00 21.23 9.16
C VAL A 59 11.32 19.89 9.35
N VAL A 60 10.21 19.85 10.08
CA VAL A 60 9.45 18.61 10.32
C VAL A 60 8.86 18.07 9.02
N THR A 61 8.33 18.95 8.16
CA THR A 61 7.81 18.53 6.85
C THR A 61 8.91 17.92 5.98
N ILE A 62 10.02 18.65 5.80
CA ILE A 62 11.13 18.19 4.96
C ILE A 62 11.68 16.86 5.47
N THR A 63 11.88 16.72 6.79
CA THR A 63 12.37 15.49 7.40
C THR A 63 11.40 14.34 7.19
N SER A 64 10.10 14.55 7.43
CA SER A 64 9.07 13.54 7.23
C SER A 64 8.96 13.11 5.77
N VAL A 65 9.00 14.05 4.83
CA VAL A 65 9.01 13.77 3.38
C VAL A 65 10.27 13.00 2.99
N ALA A 66 11.46 13.39 3.47
CA ALA A 66 12.70 12.70 3.17
C ALA A 66 12.69 11.24 3.67
N VAL A 67 12.18 11.00 4.88
CA VAL A 67 12.00 9.62 5.40
C VAL A 67 10.96 8.85 4.61
N PHE A 68 9.84 9.50 4.26
CA PHE A 68 8.78 8.91 3.45
C PHE A 68 9.30 8.44 2.08
N LEU A 69 10.05 9.29 1.38
CA LEU A 69 10.66 8.98 0.10
C LEU A 69 11.66 7.81 0.20
N ARG A 70 12.44 7.73 1.28
CA ARG A 70 13.35 6.60 1.51
C ARG A 70 12.62 5.26 1.75
N VAL A 71 11.46 5.30 2.41
CA VAL A 71 10.64 4.08 2.64
C VAL A 71 10.03 3.57 1.35
N LEU A 72 9.77 4.47 0.39
CA LEU A 72 9.15 4.19 -0.91
C LEU A 72 10.13 4.24 -2.10
N ASP A 73 11.43 4.20 -1.87
CA ASP A 73 12.49 4.46 -2.87
C ASP A 73 12.31 3.72 -4.22
N LYS A 74 11.64 2.57 -4.20
CA LYS A 74 11.41 1.73 -5.39
C LYS A 74 9.95 1.64 -5.82
N GLU A 75 9.10 2.53 -5.33
CA GLU A 75 7.67 2.48 -5.59
C GLU A 75 7.29 3.37 -6.78
N SER A 76 6.62 2.82 -7.79
CA SER A 76 6.19 3.56 -8.98
C SER A 76 5.23 4.72 -8.68
N ARG A 77 4.46 4.62 -7.58
CA ARG A 77 3.43 5.62 -7.18
C ARG A 77 3.86 6.51 -6.02
N ILE A 78 5.15 6.71 -5.82
CA ILE A 78 5.71 7.47 -4.68
C ILE A 78 5.07 8.86 -4.50
N TYR A 79 4.91 9.62 -5.58
CA TYR A 79 4.32 10.96 -5.53
C TYR A 79 2.82 10.94 -5.22
N LEU A 80 2.09 9.92 -5.68
CA LEU A 80 0.68 9.75 -5.36
C LEU A 80 0.49 9.51 -3.87
N TYR A 81 1.25 8.57 -3.29
CA TYR A 81 1.19 8.30 -1.86
C TYR A 81 1.66 9.49 -1.01
N LEU A 82 2.66 10.23 -1.47
CA LEU A 82 3.10 11.47 -0.81
C LEU A 82 1.99 12.52 -0.79
N ASN A 83 1.34 12.76 -1.92
CA ASN A 83 0.22 13.71 -1.99
C ASN A 83 -0.95 13.27 -1.10
N MET A 84 -1.27 11.97 -1.05
CA MET A 84 -2.29 11.42 -0.17
C MET A 84 -1.93 11.59 1.32
N MET A 85 -0.66 11.42 1.69
CA MET A 85 -0.18 11.69 3.04
C MET A 85 -0.39 13.17 3.42
N LEU A 86 0.13 14.09 2.60
CA LEU A 86 0.07 15.52 2.90
C LEU A 86 -1.37 16.05 2.92
N SER A 87 -2.20 15.64 1.95
CA SER A 87 -3.60 16.05 1.89
C SER A 87 -4.42 15.49 3.06
N SER A 88 -4.23 14.22 3.45
CA SER A 88 -4.94 13.64 4.58
C SER A 88 -4.56 14.30 5.92
N VAL A 89 -3.29 14.64 6.10
CA VAL A 89 -2.84 15.42 7.27
C VAL A 89 -3.49 16.80 7.26
N LEU A 90 -3.48 17.51 6.13
CA LEU A 90 -4.10 18.84 6.01
C LEU A 90 -5.61 18.78 6.29
N ILE A 91 -6.33 17.81 5.75
CA ILE A 91 -7.76 17.58 5.99
C ILE A 91 -8.00 17.32 7.49
N SER A 92 -7.17 16.49 8.12
CA SER A 92 -7.29 16.20 9.56
C SER A 92 -7.09 17.45 10.42
N LEU A 93 -6.08 18.29 10.09
CA LEU A 93 -5.81 19.54 10.81
C LEU A 93 -6.93 20.57 10.60
N LEU A 94 -7.45 20.69 9.36
CA LEU A 94 -8.55 21.58 9.06
C LEU A 94 -9.84 21.16 9.80
N ALA A 95 -10.16 19.86 9.78
CA ALA A 95 -11.32 19.34 10.51
C ALA A 95 -11.16 19.57 12.02
N MET A 96 -9.96 19.37 12.56
CA MET A 96 -9.65 19.64 13.96
C MET A 96 -9.84 21.13 14.32
N HIS A 97 -9.40 22.04 13.44
CA HIS A 97 -9.58 23.48 13.63
C HIS A 97 -11.06 23.89 13.57
N LEU A 98 -11.81 23.42 12.57
CA LEU A 98 -13.23 23.75 12.40
C LEU A 98 -14.07 23.27 13.59
N VAL A 99 -13.84 22.05 14.05
CA VAL A 99 -14.57 21.51 15.19
C VAL A 99 -14.20 22.23 16.48
N SER A 100 -12.91 22.51 16.68
CA SER A 100 -12.47 23.31 17.83
C SER A 100 -13.18 24.67 17.86
N SER A 101 -13.18 25.39 16.74
CA SER A 101 -13.85 26.70 16.62
C SER A 101 -15.36 26.60 16.86
N PHE A 102 -16.01 25.53 16.39
CA PHE A 102 -17.43 25.30 16.61
C PHE A 102 -17.77 25.02 18.08
N LEU A 103 -16.91 24.23 18.77
CA LEU A 103 -17.12 23.80 20.14
C LEU A 103 -16.76 24.88 21.17
N GLN A 104 -15.79 25.77 20.92
CA GLN A 104 -15.45 26.89 21.79
C GLN A 104 -16.66 27.78 22.10
N ASN A 105 -17.55 27.94 21.15
CA ASN A 105 -18.79 28.72 21.33
C ASN A 105 -19.86 28.00 22.17
N ARG A 106 -19.68 26.75 22.58
CA ARG A 106 -20.68 25.91 23.24
C ARG A 106 -20.28 25.33 24.59
N SER A 107 -19.24 25.83 25.23
CA SER A 107 -18.73 25.32 26.53
C SER A 107 -18.38 23.83 26.57
N MET A 108 -18.22 23.18 25.45
CA MET A 108 -17.87 21.73 25.35
C MET A 108 -16.37 21.50 25.17
N LEU A 109 -15.56 22.19 25.98
CA LEU A 109 -14.10 22.24 25.90
C LEU A 109 -13.35 20.89 25.87
N VAL A 110 -13.99 19.79 26.28
CA VAL A 110 -13.34 18.46 26.36
C VAL A 110 -13.45 17.71 25.02
N LEU A 111 -14.43 18.00 24.18
CA LEU A 111 -14.56 17.40 22.85
C LEU A 111 -13.55 17.95 21.83
N ASP A 112 -12.90 19.07 22.14
CA ASP A 112 -11.92 19.74 21.30
C ASP A 112 -10.69 18.89 20.93
N SER A 113 -10.41 17.87 21.73
CA SER A 113 -9.19 17.06 21.58
C SER A 113 -9.27 16.02 20.47
N PHE A 114 -10.40 15.87 19.74
CA PHE A 114 -10.81 14.55 19.31
C PHE A 114 -11.12 14.35 17.83
N LEU A 115 -10.77 15.23 16.93
CA LEU A 115 -11.13 15.04 15.52
C LEU A 115 -9.93 14.99 14.58
N PRO A 116 -10.03 14.27 13.58
CA PRO A 116 -9.79 12.89 13.27
C PRO A 116 -8.29 12.54 13.34
N LEU A 117 -7.75 12.44 14.54
CA LEU A 117 -6.33 12.14 14.80
C LEU A 117 -5.86 10.75 14.29
N PHE A 118 -6.82 9.85 14.04
CA PHE A 118 -6.53 8.50 13.55
C PHE A 118 -6.74 8.34 12.05
N PHE A 119 -7.51 9.23 11.42
CA PHE A 119 -7.85 9.10 10.00
C PHE A 119 -6.62 9.10 9.10
N ALA A 120 -5.79 10.15 9.13
CA ALA A 120 -4.66 10.26 8.20
C ALA A 120 -3.63 9.13 8.35
N PRO A 121 -3.16 8.76 9.57
CA PRO A 121 -2.25 7.64 9.74
C PRO A 121 -2.81 6.29 9.26
N LEU A 122 -4.07 5.99 9.59
CA LEU A 122 -4.73 4.75 9.17
C LEU A 122 -4.99 4.74 7.66
N PHE A 123 -5.46 5.84 7.09
CA PHE A 123 -5.71 5.97 5.66
C PHE A 123 -4.42 5.74 4.85
N VAL A 124 -3.32 6.41 5.21
CA VAL A 124 -2.04 6.25 4.50
C VAL A 124 -1.47 4.84 4.65
N ALA A 125 -1.56 4.25 5.85
CA ALA A 125 -1.14 2.87 6.08
C ALA A 125 -1.96 1.89 5.24
N HIS A 126 -3.27 2.10 5.14
CA HIS A 126 -4.19 1.24 4.41
C HIS A 126 -3.97 1.33 2.90
N ILE A 127 -3.94 2.55 2.35
CA ILE A 127 -3.85 2.74 0.90
C ILE A 127 -2.50 2.32 0.33
N SER A 128 -1.42 2.49 1.11
CA SER A 128 -0.06 2.08 0.71
C SER A 128 0.28 0.64 1.08
N SER A 129 -0.56 -0.02 1.89
CA SER A 129 -0.28 -1.32 2.51
C SER A 129 1.03 -1.36 3.33
N LYS A 130 1.54 -0.18 3.75
CA LYS A 130 2.81 -0.03 4.48
C LYS A 130 2.62 0.70 5.81
N ARG A 131 2.61 -0.02 6.92
CA ARG A 131 2.44 0.56 8.27
C ARG A 131 3.47 1.65 8.59
N ARG A 132 4.71 1.52 8.09
CA ARG A 132 5.77 2.51 8.30
C ARG A 132 5.36 3.90 7.83
N LEU A 133 4.60 4.02 6.74
CA LEU A 133 4.10 5.29 6.25
C LEU A 133 3.01 5.88 7.16
N GLY A 134 2.18 5.04 7.74
CA GLY A 134 1.23 5.46 8.79
C GLY A 134 1.94 6.05 10.02
N PHE A 135 3.06 5.46 10.45
CA PHE A 135 3.86 6.02 11.57
C PHE A 135 4.46 7.40 11.23
N ILE A 136 5.00 7.58 10.02
CA ILE A 136 5.51 8.89 9.57
C ILE A 136 4.38 9.91 9.56
N THR A 137 3.21 9.53 9.06
CA THR A 137 2.00 10.38 9.03
C THR A 137 1.53 10.73 10.45
N ALA A 138 1.54 9.75 11.37
CA ALA A 138 1.18 9.96 12.78
C ALA A 138 2.14 10.95 13.48
N PHE A 139 3.46 10.82 13.22
CA PHE A 139 4.45 11.73 13.73
C PHE A 139 4.25 13.16 13.22
N LEU A 140 4.06 13.33 11.91
CA LEU A 140 3.80 14.62 11.28
C LEU A 140 2.52 15.26 11.83
N LEU A 141 1.44 14.49 11.94
CA LEU A 141 0.17 14.95 12.49
C LEU A 141 0.31 15.36 13.98
N ALA A 142 1.03 14.56 14.79
CA ALA A 142 1.26 14.87 16.20
C ALA A 142 2.04 16.19 16.38
N CYS A 143 3.09 16.40 15.57
CA CYS A 143 3.86 17.66 15.58
C CYS A 143 2.95 18.87 15.28
N TYR A 144 2.15 18.78 14.23
CA TYR A 144 1.27 19.90 13.82
C TYR A 144 0.12 20.13 14.79
N ALA A 145 -0.52 19.05 15.25
CA ALA A 145 -1.61 19.17 16.22
C ALA A 145 -1.15 19.84 17.52
N THR A 146 0.07 19.47 17.98
CA THR A 146 0.68 20.09 19.18
C THR A 146 0.99 21.57 18.96
N LEU A 147 1.53 21.91 17.79
CA LEU A 147 1.88 23.30 17.48
C LEU A 147 0.66 24.21 17.32
N MET A 148 -0.40 23.72 16.67
CA MET A 148 -1.65 24.49 16.45
C MET A 148 -2.40 24.80 17.74
N ARG A 149 -2.32 23.92 18.74
CA ARG A 149 -3.10 24.02 19.98
C ARG A 149 -2.32 24.57 21.16
N GLU A 150 -1.03 24.91 20.97
CA GLU A 150 -0.14 25.23 22.10
C GLU A 150 -0.13 24.13 23.17
N ALA A 151 -0.33 22.91 22.71
CA ALA A 151 -0.46 21.75 23.57
C ALA A 151 0.88 21.37 24.21
N THR A 152 0.79 20.67 25.32
CA THR A 152 1.98 20.23 26.05
C THR A 152 2.72 19.10 25.30
N LEU A 153 3.99 18.91 25.64
CA LEU A 153 4.77 17.75 25.17
C LEU A 153 4.09 16.41 25.47
N MET A 154 3.31 16.33 26.55
CA MET A 154 2.52 15.14 26.89
C MET A 154 1.42 14.87 25.88
N THR A 155 0.80 15.88 25.32
CA THR A 155 -0.21 15.72 24.24
C THR A 155 0.42 15.14 22.98
N PHE A 156 1.64 15.61 22.62
CA PHE A 156 2.40 15.03 21.52
C PHE A 156 2.65 13.53 21.73
N PHE A 157 3.20 13.15 22.89
CA PHE A 157 3.46 11.73 23.19
C PHE A 157 2.18 10.89 23.27
N PHE A 158 1.08 11.47 23.76
CA PHE A 158 -0.21 10.80 23.77
C PHE A 158 -0.69 10.48 22.35
N ILE A 159 -0.75 11.49 21.46
CA ILE A 159 -1.19 11.31 20.07
C ILE A 159 -0.30 10.27 19.37
N LEU A 160 1.02 10.38 19.53
CA LEU A 160 1.97 9.47 18.90
C LEU A 160 1.80 8.04 19.42
N SER A 161 1.69 7.85 20.75
CA SER A 161 1.55 6.53 21.36
C SER A 161 0.27 5.83 20.94
N VAL A 162 -0.86 6.55 20.94
CA VAL A 162 -2.16 5.97 20.56
C VAL A 162 -2.16 5.58 19.09
N ASN A 163 -1.63 6.41 18.20
CA ASN A 163 -1.49 6.06 16.79
C ASN A 163 -0.53 4.89 16.58
N ALA A 164 0.61 4.87 17.31
CA ALA A 164 1.57 3.77 17.22
C ALA A 164 0.95 2.43 17.64
N ILE A 165 0.20 2.41 18.73
CA ILE A 165 -0.50 1.22 19.20
C ILE A 165 -1.52 0.78 18.14
N ASN A 166 -2.37 1.69 17.65
CA ASN A 166 -3.40 1.37 16.66
C ASN A 166 -2.80 0.83 15.36
N LEU A 167 -1.72 1.44 14.83
CA LEU A 167 -1.04 0.97 13.63
C LEU A 167 -0.37 -0.40 13.81
N ASN A 168 0.11 -0.74 15.01
CA ASN A 168 0.69 -2.06 15.27
C ASN A 168 -0.35 -3.17 15.33
N PHE A 169 -1.50 -2.90 15.95
CA PHE A 169 -2.58 -3.87 16.04
C PHE A 169 -3.46 -3.92 14.80
N PHE A 170 -3.43 -2.86 13.98
CA PHE A 170 -4.19 -2.81 12.74
C PHE A 170 -3.71 -3.91 11.78
N ARG A 171 -4.62 -4.83 11.47
CA ARG A 171 -4.41 -5.86 10.43
C ARG A 171 -5.17 -5.42 9.18
N TYR A 172 -4.51 -5.55 8.03
CA TYR A 172 -5.22 -5.42 6.74
C TYR A 172 -6.23 -6.55 6.67
N SER A 173 -7.47 -6.24 6.97
CA SER A 173 -8.52 -7.21 7.13
C SER A 173 -9.12 -7.56 5.78
N ILE A 174 -9.31 -8.85 5.53
CA ILE A 174 -10.09 -9.37 4.40
C ILE A 174 -11.47 -9.82 4.92
N LYS A 175 -11.61 -9.97 6.24
CA LYS A 175 -12.82 -10.49 6.88
C LYS A 175 -13.45 -9.43 7.78
N ARG A 176 -14.78 -9.25 7.68
CA ARG A 176 -15.54 -8.29 8.49
C ARG A 176 -15.32 -8.41 10.00
N LEU A 177 -15.09 -9.64 10.50
CA LEU A 177 -14.78 -9.87 11.93
C LEU A 177 -13.42 -9.27 12.34
N GLU A 178 -12.43 -9.26 11.46
CA GLU A 178 -11.13 -8.67 11.77
C GLU A 178 -11.23 -7.16 11.92
N ASP A 179 -12.11 -6.48 11.16
CA ASP A 179 -12.37 -5.04 11.31
C ASP A 179 -13.00 -4.72 12.67
N LEU A 180 -13.91 -5.57 13.16
CA LEU A 180 -14.46 -5.43 14.51
C LEU A 180 -13.39 -5.64 15.58
N PHE A 181 -12.51 -6.61 15.42
CA PHE A 181 -11.38 -6.80 16.34
C PHE A 181 -10.41 -5.61 16.30
N ASN A 182 -10.07 -5.09 15.11
CA ASN A 182 -9.24 -3.90 14.96
C ASN A 182 -9.85 -2.70 15.71
N TRP A 183 -11.17 -2.46 15.52
CA TRP A 183 -11.90 -1.43 16.22
C TRP A 183 -11.89 -1.62 17.74
N PHE A 184 -12.21 -2.82 18.22
CA PHE A 184 -12.23 -3.13 19.66
C PHE A 184 -10.85 -2.93 20.30
N PHE A 185 -9.79 -3.45 19.70
CA PHE A 185 -8.43 -3.27 20.20
C PHE A 185 -7.98 -1.81 20.16
N ALA A 186 -8.34 -1.06 19.12
CA ALA A 186 -8.04 0.36 19.00
C ALA A 186 -8.72 1.15 20.13
N VAL A 187 -9.99 0.89 20.41
CA VAL A 187 -10.73 1.54 21.49
C VAL A 187 -10.14 1.20 22.86
N VAL A 188 -9.93 -0.09 23.16
CA VAL A 188 -9.40 -0.54 24.46
C VAL A 188 -8.00 0.02 24.70
N SER A 189 -7.09 -0.11 23.73
CA SER A 189 -5.71 0.35 23.87
C SER A 189 -5.61 1.86 24.00
N SER A 190 -6.43 2.61 23.26
CA SER A 190 -6.49 4.07 23.37
C SER A 190 -7.06 4.53 24.70
N SER A 191 -8.05 3.81 25.23
CA SER A 191 -8.62 4.08 26.56
C SER A 191 -7.60 3.81 27.67
N VAL A 192 -6.83 2.72 27.58
CA VAL A 192 -5.73 2.41 28.52
C VAL A 192 -4.65 3.49 28.44
N ALA A 193 -4.27 3.93 27.23
CA ALA A 193 -3.32 5.02 27.06
C ALA A 193 -3.84 6.32 27.68
N ALA A 194 -5.13 6.66 27.50
CA ALA A 194 -5.74 7.84 28.11
C ALA A 194 -5.68 7.79 29.65
N LEU A 195 -5.95 6.63 30.25
CA LEU A 195 -5.82 6.43 31.71
C LEU A 195 -4.37 6.61 32.17
N ALA A 196 -3.39 6.10 31.43
CA ALA A 196 -1.97 6.23 31.75
C ALA A 196 -1.45 7.67 31.63
N PHE A 197 -1.88 8.40 30.62
CA PHE A 197 -1.46 9.79 30.38
C PHE A 197 -2.22 10.83 31.21
N SER A 198 -3.42 10.53 31.69
CA SER A 198 -4.26 11.46 32.47
C SER A 198 -3.54 12.06 33.69
N PRO A 199 -2.86 11.29 34.56
CA PRO A 199 -2.15 11.87 35.70
C PRO A 199 -0.99 12.78 35.30
N LEU A 200 -0.39 12.54 34.12
CA LEU A 200 0.76 13.28 33.61
C LEU A 200 0.36 14.59 32.90
N SER A 201 -0.90 14.68 32.41
CA SER A 201 -1.40 15.81 31.60
C SER A 201 -2.26 16.80 32.38
N ALA A 202 -2.32 16.68 33.72
CA ALA A 202 -3.20 17.49 34.59
C ALA A 202 -4.69 17.44 34.20
N VAL A 203 -5.11 16.42 33.44
CA VAL A 203 -6.51 16.18 33.11
C VAL A 203 -7.21 15.68 34.38
N ALA A 204 -8.23 16.39 34.81
CA ALA A 204 -8.96 16.04 36.03
C ALA A 204 -9.65 14.68 35.86
N ILE A 205 -9.59 13.82 36.89
CA ILE A 205 -10.15 12.46 36.86
C ILE A 205 -11.64 12.45 36.49
N HIS A 206 -12.40 13.46 36.88
CA HIS A 206 -13.82 13.57 36.53
C HIS A 206 -14.09 13.82 35.02
N SER A 207 -13.10 14.22 34.24
CA SER A 207 -13.20 14.38 32.78
C SER A 207 -12.79 13.11 31.99
N LEU A 208 -12.31 12.06 32.66
CA LEU A 208 -11.91 10.80 32.02
C LEU A 208 -13.03 10.11 31.23
N PRO A 209 -14.29 10.03 31.72
CA PRO A 209 -15.38 9.43 30.93
C PRO A 209 -15.60 10.15 29.62
N THR A 210 -15.54 11.50 29.63
CA THR A 210 -15.68 12.32 28.42
C THR A 210 -14.50 12.10 27.47
N LEU A 211 -13.29 11.98 27.98
CA LEU A 211 -12.09 11.66 27.21
C LEU A 211 -12.24 10.30 26.51
N ILE A 212 -12.66 9.26 27.22
CA ILE A 212 -12.86 7.91 26.66
C ILE A 212 -13.95 7.93 25.59
N ILE A 213 -15.11 8.55 25.87
CA ILE A 213 -16.20 8.67 24.88
C ILE A 213 -15.71 9.36 23.61
N SER A 214 -14.95 10.43 23.74
CA SER A 214 -14.40 11.15 22.60
C SER A 214 -13.42 10.31 21.79
N LEU A 215 -12.56 9.52 22.45
CA LEU A 215 -11.67 8.56 21.76
C LEU A 215 -12.47 7.51 21.00
N VAL A 216 -13.50 6.94 21.60
CA VAL A 216 -14.39 5.97 20.92
C VAL A 216 -15.03 6.59 19.69
N VAL A 217 -15.58 7.81 19.80
CA VAL A 217 -16.18 8.53 18.68
C VAL A 217 -15.16 8.81 17.60
N ASN A 218 -13.97 9.30 17.96
CA ASN A 218 -12.90 9.61 17.03
C ASN A 218 -12.40 8.37 16.26
N ILE A 219 -12.11 7.28 16.96
CA ILE A 219 -11.66 6.02 16.34
C ILE A 219 -12.74 5.50 15.40
N THR A 220 -14.01 5.49 15.86
CA THR A 220 -15.12 5.00 15.04
C THR A 220 -15.30 5.87 13.78
N ALA A 221 -15.32 7.19 13.94
CA ALA A 221 -15.42 8.11 12.81
C ALA A 221 -14.24 7.97 11.83
N SER A 222 -13.00 7.83 12.35
CA SER A 222 -11.80 7.64 11.52
C SER A 222 -11.86 6.35 10.72
N LEU A 223 -12.31 5.25 11.33
CA LEU A 223 -12.46 3.97 10.62
C LEU A 223 -13.56 4.03 9.55
N ILE A 224 -14.69 4.65 9.85
CA ILE A 224 -15.77 4.85 8.86
C ILE A 224 -15.25 5.69 7.68
N LEU A 225 -14.51 6.76 7.95
CA LEU A 225 -13.92 7.60 6.91
C LEU A 225 -12.90 6.81 6.06
N VAL A 226 -12.04 6.01 6.69
CA VAL A 226 -11.09 5.16 5.95
C VAL A 226 -11.84 4.19 5.05
N GLN A 227 -12.88 3.51 5.57
CA GLN A 227 -13.70 2.56 4.78
C GLN A 227 -14.47 3.23 3.63
N ALA A 228 -14.79 4.51 3.75
CA ALA A 228 -15.43 5.26 2.67
C ALA A 228 -14.42 5.80 1.63
N PHE A 229 -13.30 6.34 2.11
CA PHE A 229 -12.32 7.01 1.23
C PHE A 229 -11.40 6.04 0.50
N VAL A 230 -11.04 4.89 1.09
CA VAL A 230 -10.16 3.92 0.42
C VAL A 230 -10.76 3.41 -0.88
N PRO A 231 -12.01 2.88 -0.94
CA PRO A 231 -12.61 2.46 -2.20
C PRO A 231 -12.74 3.59 -3.24
N LEU A 232 -12.99 4.82 -2.78
CA LEU A 232 -13.02 5.98 -3.67
C LEU A 232 -11.65 6.24 -4.31
N MET A 233 -10.56 6.14 -3.53
CA MET A 233 -9.20 6.30 -4.06
C MET A 233 -8.80 5.13 -4.95
N GLU A 234 -9.20 3.90 -4.63
CA GLU A 234 -9.03 2.74 -5.50
C GLU A 234 -9.69 2.97 -6.86
N TYR A 235 -10.91 3.47 -6.87
CA TYR A 235 -11.63 3.77 -8.10
C TYR A 235 -10.99 4.91 -8.90
N LEU A 236 -10.65 6.04 -8.24
CA LEU A 236 -10.11 7.22 -8.92
C LEU A 236 -8.68 7.03 -9.45
N PHE A 237 -7.84 6.31 -8.72
CA PHE A 237 -6.41 6.19 -9.01
C PHE A 237 -5.99 4.76 -9.35
N ASN A 238 -6.93 3.82 -9.38
CA ASN A 238 -6.72 2.40 -9.66
C ASN A 238 -5.57 1.80 -8.82
N ILE A 239 -5.62 2.01 -7.50
CA ILE A 239 -4.56 1.60 -6.57
C ILE A 239 -4.73 0.12 -6.20
N PRO A 240 -3.64 -0.70 -6.22
CA PRO A 240 -3.68 -2.11 -5.84
C PRO A 240 -3.63 -2.28 -4.31
N THR A 241 -4.65 -1.84 -3.60
CA THR A 241 -4.73 -2.09 -2.15
C THR A 241 -4.91 -3.58 -1.86
N ALA A 242 -4.69 -3.98 -0.61
CA ALA A 242 -4.88 -5.37 -0.22
C ALA A 242 -6.31 -5.88 -0.47
N TYR A 243 -7.32 -5.01 -0.31
CA TYR A 243 -8.72 -5.32 -0.62
C TYR A 243 -8.94 -5.53 -2.11
N ARG A 244 -8.50 -4.57 -2.94
CA ARG A 244 -8.64 -4.64 -4.39
C ARG A 244 -7.94 -5.86 -4.97
N LEU A 245 -6.72 -6.15 -4.51
CA LEU A 245 -5.98 -7.34 -4.95
C LEU A 245 -6.67 -8.64 -4.51
N ASN A 246 -7.26 -8.69 -3.31
CA ASN A 246 -8.01 -9.87 -2.88
C ASN A 246 -9.30 -10.08 -3.67
N GLU A 247 -10.01 -9.02 -4.02
CA GLU A 247 -11.18 -9.06 -4.91
C GLU A 247 -10.78 -9.59 -6.30
N LEU A 248 -9.69 -9.07 -6.88
CA LEU A 248 -9.17 -9.52 -8.17
C LEU A 248 -8.64 -10.96 -8.15
N ALA A 249 -8.17 -11.45 -7.00
CA ALA A 249 -7.73 -12.84 -6.85
C ALA A 249 -8.90 -13.83 -6.79
N SER A 250 -10.16 -13.36 -6.62
CA SER A 250 -11.34 -14.21 -6.66
C SER A 250 -11.61 -14.67 -8.10
N THR A 251 -12.23 -15.84 -8.23
CA THR A 251 -12.55 -16.44 -9.55
C THR A 251 -13.78 -15.83 -10.21
N ASP A 252 -14.44 -14.88 -9.55
CA ASP A 252 -15.72 -14.31 -10.00
C ASP A 252 -15.54 -13.16 -11.04
N SER A 253 -14.31 -12.94 -11.51
CA SER A 253 -14.03 -11.96 -12.57
C SER A 253 -14.53 -12.47 -13.92
N PRO A 254 -15.37 -11.72 -14.68
CA PRO A 254 -15.92 -12.17 -15.96
C PRO A 254 -14.85 -12.61 -16.99
N ILE A 255 -13.67 -11.98 -16.98
CA ILE A 255 -12.58 -12.38 -17.87
C ILE A 255 -11.97 -13.71 -17.48
N LEU A 256 -11.88 -14.03 -16.17
CA LEU A 256 -11.37 -15.31 -15.69
C LEU A 256 -12.41 -16.44 -15.91
N GLU A 257 -13.69 -16.15 -15.77
CA GLU A 257 -14.77 -17.09 -16.15
C GLU A 257 -14.70 -17.43 -17.64
N ARG A 258 -14.53 -16.40 -18.49
CA ARG A 258 -14.36 -16.60 -19.93
C ARG A 258 -13.08 -17.40 -20.24
N LEU A 259 -11.97 -17.09 -19.60
CA LEU A 259 -10.72 -17.84 -19.75
C LEU A 259 -10.92 -19.32 -19.38
N GLY A 260 -11.60 -19.60 -18.27
CA GLY A 260 -11.93 -20.96 -17.83
C GLY A 260 -12.84 -21.70 -18.80
N ALA A 261 -13.76 -21.01 -19.48
CA ALA A 261 -14.68 -21.60 -20.42
C ALA A 261 -14.04 -21.95 -21.79
N VAL A 262 -13.15 -21.08 -22.32
CA VAL A 262 -12.62 -21.22 -23.68
C VAL A 262 -11.16 -21.69 -23.73
N ALA A 263 -10.38 -21.50 -22.65
CA ALA A 263 -8.96 -21.83 -22.54
C ALA A 263 -8.64 -22.47 -21.18
N GLN A 264 -9.28 -23.60 -20.90
CA GLN A 264 -9.18 -24.25 -19.59
C GLN A 264 -7.76 -24.64 -19.21
N GLY A 265 -6.92 -25.02 -20.18
CA GLY A 265 -5.51 -25.33 -19.97
C GLY A 265 -4.75 -24.11 -19.44
N THR A 266 -4.92 -22.95 -20.10
CA THR A 266 -4.33 -21.66 -19.66
C THR A 266 -4.87 -21.23 -18.30
N TYR A 267 -6.19 -21.39 -18.04
CA TYR A 267 -6.77 -21.07 -16.74
C TYR A 267 -6.13 -21.87 -15.59
N ASN A 268 -5.97 -23.18 -15.79
CA ASN A 268 -5.35 -24.05 -14.80
C ASN A 268 -3.85 -23.75 -14.62
N HIS A 269 -3.14 -23.45 -15.73
CA HIS A 269 -1.77 -22.97 -15.70
C HIS A 269 -1.64 -21.70 -14.88
N SER A 270 -2.43 -20.67 -15.19
CA SER A 270 -2.40 -19.37 -14.49
C SER A 270 -2.69 -19.50 -12.99
N ARG A 271 -3.59 -20.41 -12.60
CA ARG A 271 -3.83 -20.71 -11.18
C ARG A 271 -2.61 -21.34 -10.50
N ASN A 272 -1.93 -22.25 -11.16
CA ASN A 272 -0.71 -22.87 -10.64
C ASN A 272 0.43 -21.86 -10.53
N VAL A 273 0.62 -21.01 -11.56
CA VAL A 273 1.59 -19.90 -11.56
C VAL A 273 1.29 -18.94 -10.42
N SER A 274 0.02 -18.59 -10.21
CA SER A 274 -0.37 -17.68 -9.13
C SER A 274 -0.05 -18.21 -7.74
N GLU A 275 -0.19 -19.51 -7.51
CA GLU A 275 0.16 -20.11 -6.21
C GLU A 275 1.68 -20.16 -6.01
N LEU A 276 2.44 -20.55 -7.03
CA LEU A 276 3.92 -20.50 -7.01
C LEU A 276 4.40 -19.08 -6.73
N ALA A 277 3.88 -18.09 -7.45
CA ALA A 277 4.25 -16.69 -7.30
C ALA A 277 3.90 -16.14 -5.91
N TYR A 278 2.71 -16.50 -5.37
CA TYR A 278 2.29 -16.10 -4.03
C TYR A 278 3.25 -16.59 -2.95
N GLN A 279 3.58 -17.89 -2.97
CA GLN A 279 4.46 -18.48 -1.96
C GLN A 279 5.88 -17.91 -2.05
N ALA A 280 6.40 -17.74 -3.26
CA ALA A 280 7.72 -17.16 -3.49
C ALA A 280 7.80 -15.68 -3.03
N ALA A 281 6.81 -14.86 -3.38
CA ALA A 281 6.74 -13.47 -2.92
C ALA A 281 6.67 -13.39 -1.39
N LYS A 282 5.88 -14.26 -0.76
CA LYS A 282 5.80 -14.36 0.71
C LYS A 282 7.14 -14.73 1.34
N ALA A 283 7.91 -15.64 0.73
CA ALA A 283 9.21 -16.09 1.24
C ALA A 283 10.25 -14.97 1.30
N ILE A 284 10.19 -14.00 0.39
CA ILE A 284 11.11 -12.85 0.36
C ILE A 284 10.54 -11.56 0.98
N GLY A 285 9.27 -11.58 1.44
CA GLY A 285 8.59 -10.40 2.01
C GLY A 285 8.13 -9.38 0.97
N ALA A 286 7.99 -9.76 -0.31
CA ALA A 286 7.38 -8.97 -1.37
C ALA A 286 5.84 -8.99 -1.27
N ASN A 287 5.14 -8.26 -2.15
CA ASN A 287 3.68 -8.23 -2.15
C ASN A 287 3.09 -9.53 -2.72
N ALA A 288 2.83 -10.50 -1.83
CA ALA A 288 2.35 -11.83 -2.23
C ALA A 288 1.00 -11.79 -2.95
N MET A 289 0.08 -10.84 -2.58
CA MET A 289 -1.20 -10.72 -3.27
C MET A 289 -1.05 -10.14 -4.67
N LEU A 290 -0.14 -9.19 -4.88
CA LEU A 290 0.16 -8.67 -6.22
C LEU A 290 0.75 -9.76 -7.12
N ALA A 291 1.69 -10.55 -6.61
CA ALA A 291 2.27 -11.69 -7.34
C ALA A 291 1.19 -12.74 -7.68
N ARG A 292 0.27 -13.03 -6.75
CA ARG A 292 -0.88 -13.93 -6.99
C ARG A 292 -1.77 -13.43 -8.11
N VAL A 293 -2.22 -12.17 -8.02
CA VAL A 293 -3.09 -11.57 -9.04
C VAL A 293 -2.37 -11.48 -10.37
N GLY A 294 -1.10 -11.03 -10.39
CA GLY A 294 -0.28 -11.06 -11.60
C GLY A 294 -0.22 -12.44 -12.24
N GLY A 295 0.01 -13.48 -11.44
CA GLY A 295 0.03 -14.87 -11.92
C GLY A 295 -1.32 -15.37 -12.45
N VAL A 296 -2.45 -14.91 -11.89
CA VAL A 296 -3.79 -15.28 -12.43
C VAL A 296 -4.05 -14.62 -13.77
N TYR A 297 -3.62 -13.35 -13.95
CA TYR A 297 -3.98 -12.55 -15.11
C TYR A 297 -2.91 -12.48 -16.20
N HIS A 298 -1.66 -12.98 -15.98
CA HIS A 298 -0.55 -12.79 -16.92
C HIS A 298 -0.86 -13.23 -18.35
N ASP A 299 -1.67 -14.26 -18.51
CA ASP A 299 -1.99 -14.94 -19.75
C ASP A 299 -3.43 -14.73 -20.26
N ILE A 300 -4.17 -13.73 -19.75
CA ILE A 300 -5.57 -13.49 -20.16
C ILE A 300 -5.74 -13.19 -21.66
N GLY A 301 -4.67 -12.76 -22.33
CA GLY A 301 -4.71 -12.51 -23.77
C GLY A 301 -4.82 -13.77 -24.63
N LYS A 302 -4.56 -14.96 -24.09
CA LYS A 302 -4.72 -16.25 -24.78
C LYS A 302 -6.18 -16.62 -25.02
N VAL A 303 -7.13 -15.91 -24.40
CA VAL A 303 -8.58 -16.15 -24.54
C VAL A 303 -9.09 -15.98 -25.97
N ASP A 304 -8.40 -15.20 -26.82
CA ASP A 304 -8.85 -14.93 -28.19
C ASP A 304 -8.41 -16.01 -29.18
N HIS A 305 -7.28 -16.67 -28.92
CA HIS A 305 -6.70 -17.70 -29.79
C HIS A 305 -6.15 -18.88 -28.99
N PRO A 306 -6.97 -19.53 -28.12
CA PRO A 306 -6.50 -20.54 -27.19
C PRO A 306 -5.89 -21.78 -27.90
N GLU A 307 -6.35 -22.08 -29.10
CA GLU A 307 -5.91 -23.24 -29.91
C GLU A 307 -4.45 -23.19 -30.35
N TYR A 308 -3.79 -22.03 -30.28
CA TYR A 308 -2.37 -21.89 -30.58
C TYR A 308 -1.46 -22.15 -29.38
N PHE A 309 -2.01 -22.33 -28.19
CA PHE A 309 -1.21 -22.55 -26.98
C PHE A 309 -1.28 -24.02 -26.55
N VAL A 310 -0.11 -24.61 -26.39
CA VAL A 310 0.06 -26.07 -26.20
C VAL A 310 -0.77 -26.63 -25.04
N GLU A 311 -0.98 -25.87 -24.00
CA GLU A 311 -1.76 -26.27 -22.85
C GLU A 311 -3.27 -26.41 -23.13
N ASN A 312 -3.77 -25.87 -24.25
CA ASN A 312 -5.15 -25.97 -24.70
C ASN A 312 -5.32 -26.87 -25.92
N GLN A 313 -4.20 -27.32 -26.52
CA GLN A 313 -4.25 -28.19 -27.69
C GLN A 313 -4.58 -29.64 -27.30
N GLY A 314 -5.23 -30.35 -28.23
CA GLY A 314 -5.43 -31.80 -28.15
C GLY A 314 -4.29 -32.55 -28.84
N THR A 315 -4.64 -33.35 -29.85
CA THR A 315 -3.70 -34.15 -30.64
C THR A 315 -3.11 -33.40 -31.83
N GLU A 316 -3.76 -32.32 -32.27
CA GLU A 316 -3.33 -31.51 -33.42
C GLU A 316 -2.63 -30.23 -32.95
N ASN A 317 -1.44 -29.94 -33.51
CA ASN A 317 -0.72 -28.71 -33.24
C ASN A 317 -0.98 -27.70 -34.37
N LYS A 318 -1.72 -26.62 -34.07
CA LYS A 318 -2.05 -25.57 -35.06
C LYS A 318 -0.83 -24.84 -35.65
N HIS A 319 0.33 -24.94 -35.01
CA HIS A 319 1.56 -24.36 -35.53
C HIS A 319 2.16 -25.13 -36.70
N ASP A 320 1.79 -26.41 -36.88
CA ASP A 320 2.29 -27.25 -37.99
C ASP A 320 1.72 -26.80 -39.34
N ASP A 321 0.55 -26.12 -39.34
CA ASP A 321 -0.15 -25.65 -40.53
C ASP A 321 0.27 -24.22 -40.99
N ILE A 322 1.12 -23.52 -40.20
CA ILE A 322 1.49 -22.14 -40.45
C ILE A 322 3.01 -21.94 -40.40
N LYS A 323 3.48 -20.84 -41.07
CA LYS A 323 4.91 -20.50 -41.03
C LYS A 323 5.36 -20.11 -39.62
N ALA A 324 6.60 -20.45 -39.28
CA ALA A 324 7.19 -20.13 -37.96
C ALA A 324 7.07 -18.63 -37.60
N SER A 325 7.24 -17.74 -38.55
CA SER A 325 7.06 -16.28 -38.34
C SER A 325 5.63 -15.90 -37.92
N LEU A 326 4.60 -16.55 -38.48
CA LEU A 326 3.23 -16.34 -38.10
C LEU A 326 2.94 -16.95 -36.73
N SER A 327 3.49 -18.12 -36.42
CA SER A 327 3.45 -18.73 -35.07
C SER A 327 4.00 -17.79 -34.03
N VAL A 328 5.15 -17.18 -34.26
CA VAL A 328 5.76 -16.18 -33.37
C VAL A 328 4.88 -14.94 -33.21
N ALA A 329 4.29 -14.44 -34.30
CA ALA A 329 3.39 -13.29 -34.25
C ALA A 329 2.15 -13.58 -33.38
N VAL A 330 1.53 -14.77 -33.54
CA VAL A 330 0.38 -15.19 -32.71
C VAL A 330 0.78 -15.29 -31.24
N ILE A 331 1.92 -15.96 -30.96
CA ILE A 331 2.38 -16.08 -29.56
C ILE A 331 2.66 -14.73 -28.94
N LYS A 332 3.40 -13.82 -29.63
CA LYS A 332 3.66 -12.45 -29.13
C LYS A 332 2.37 -11.66 -28.89
N SER A 333 1.34 -11.89 -29.69
CA SER A 333 0.09 -11.13 -29.64
C SER A 333 -0.65 -11.27 -28.30
N HIS A 334 -0.49 -12.40 -27.57
CA HIS A 334 -1.21 -12.60 -26.30
C HIS A 334 -0.84 -11.53 -25.24
N VAL A 335 0.39 -11.04 -25.25
CA VAL A 335 0.81 -9.99 -24.31
C VAL A 335 0.05 -8.69 -24.61
N LYS A 336 -0.03 -8.30 -25.89
CA LYS A 336 -0.77 -7.09 -26.32
C LYS A 336 -2.26 -7.23 -26.02
N LEU A 337 -2.87 -8.35 -26.42
CA LEU A 337 -4.27 -8.65 -26.15
C LEU A 337 -4.57 -8.73 -24.65
N GLY A 338 -3.63 -9.27 -23.88
CA GLY A 338 -3.70 -9.30 -22.41
C GLY A 338 -3.75 -7.91 -21.79
N LEU A 339 -2.91 -6.98 -22.28
CA LEU A 339 -2.95 -5.60 -21.85
C LEU A 339 -4.25 -4.88 -22.20
N GLU A 340 -4.79 -5.10 -23.41
CA GLU A 340 -6.06 -4.52 -23.85
C GLU A 340 -7.20 -5.01 -22.94
N LYS A 341 -7.32 -6.32 -22.74
CA LYS A 341 -8.33 -6.93 -21.85
C LYS A 341 -8.15 -6.55 -20.39
N GLY A 342 -6.92 -6.45 -19.94
CA GLY A 342 -6.64 -6.03 -18.57
C GLY A 342 -7.08 -4.59 -18.30
N ARG A 343 -6.89 -3.67 -19.26
CA ARG A 343 -7.40 -2.30 -19.18
C ARG A 343 -8.92 -2.25 -19.20
N GLU A 344 -9.56 -3.02 -20.08
CA GLU A 344 -11.02 -3.15 -20.13
C GLU A 344 -11.60 -3.69 -18.82
N ALA A 345 -10.92 -4.64 -18.19
CA ALA A 345 -11.28 -5.19 -16.89
C ALA A 345 -10.93 -4.27 -15.70
N GLY A 346 -10.33 -3.10 -15.95
CA GLY A 346 -9.95 -2.15 -14.90
C GLY A 346 -8.85 -2.66 -13.98
N LEU A 347 -7.92 -3.50 -14.47
CA LEU A 347 -6.81 -3.99 -13.67
C LEU A 347 -5.86 -2.85 -13.27
N PRO A 348 -5.29 -2.87 -12.04
CA PRO A 348 -4.26 -1.93 -11.62
C PRO A 348 -3.04 -1.94 -12.55
N GLN A 349 -2.35 -0.80 -12.64
CA GLN A 349 -1.19 -0.66 -13.53
C GLN A 349 -0.10 -1.70 -13.22
N GLU A 350 0.12 -2.01 -11.95
CA GLU A 350 1.12 -3.00 -11.52
C GLU A 350 0.80 -4.41 -12.04
N VAL A 351 -0.49 -4.75 -12.17
CA VAL A 351 -0.93 -6.02 -12.78
C VAL A 351 -0.74 -5.97 -14.31
N LEU A 352 -1.04 -4.84 -14.95
CA LEU A 352 -0.77 -4.63 -16.38
C LEU A 352 0.73 -4.70 -16.67
N ASP A 353 1.57 -4.16 -15.79
CA ASP A 353 3.03 -4.25 -15.93
C ASP A 353 3.49 -5.70 -15.84
N ILE A 354 2.94 -6.53 -14.95
CA ILE A 354 3.22 -7.97 -14.90
C ILE A 354 2.81 -8.64 -16.21
N ILE A 355 1.61 -8.34 -16.76
CA ILE A 355 1.17 -8.88 -18.06
C ILE A 355 2.15 -8.49 -19.17
N SER A 356 2.68 -7.27 -19.18
CA SER A 356 3.61 -6.82 -20.21
C SER A 356 5.02 -7.39 -20.08
N GLN A 357 5.44 -7.69 -18.84
CA GLN A 357 6.83 -8.00 -18.50
C GLN A 357 7.10 -9.50 -18.28
N HIS A 358 6.07 -10.37 -18.16
CA HIS A 358 6.25 -11.76 -17.75
C HIS A 358 7.09 -12.58 -18.72
N HIS A 359 7.26 -12.16 -19.98
CA HIS A 359 8.20 -12.71 -20.94
C HIS A 359 9.41 -11.82 -21.20
N GLY A 360 9.36 -10.54 -20.79
CA GLY A 360 10.42 -9.57 -21.06
C GLY A 360 10.68 -9.39 -22.54
N ASN A 361 11.96 -9.38 -22.92
CA ASN A 361 12.45 -9.42 -24.28
C ASN A 361 13.14 -10.76 -24.61
N ASP A 362 12.78 -11.83 -23.94
CA ASP A 362 13.40 -13.14 -24.09
C ASP A 362 13.04 -13.80 -25.44
N ILE A 363 13.86 -14.74 -25.88
CA ILE A 363 13.71 -15.45 -27.15
C ILE A 363 12.65 -16.56 -26.98
N ILE A 364 11.77 -16.71 -27.97
CA ILE A 364 10.85 -17.84 -28.11
C ILE A 364 11.63 -19.04 -28.63
N GLN A 365 12.31 -19.73 -27.70
CA GLN A 365 13.39 -20.67 -27.99
C GLN A 365 13.01 -21.77 -28.98
N TYR A 366 11.78 -22.30 -28.91
CA TYR A 366 11.33 -23.37 -29.78
C TYR A 366 11.37 -22.94 -31.26
N PHE A 367 10.72 -21.83 -31.61
CA PHE A 367 10.66 -21.33 -32.99
C PHE A 367 11.99 -20.78 -33.47
N TYR A 368 12.79 -20.18 -32.59
CA TYR A 368 14.13 -19.75 -32.94
C TYR A 368 15.03 -20.94 -33.31
N SER A 369 15.01 -22.01 -32.50
CA SER A 369 15.82 -23.22 -32.77
C SER A 369 15.41 -23.91 -34.05
N GLU A 370 14.11 -23.99 -34.33
CA GLU A 370 13.59 -24.57 -35.58
C GLU A 370 13.98 -23.71 -36.80
N ALA A 371 13.83 -22.40 -36.70
CA ALA A 371 14.24 -21.47 -37.76
C ALA A 371 15.76 -21.49 -37.99
N ALA A 372 16.56 -21.55 -36.91
CA ALA A 372 18.02 -21.64 -37.01
C ALA A 372 18.45 -22.91 -37.74
N ARG A 373 17.79 -24.04 -37.45
CA ARG A 373 18.05 -25.31 -38.14
C ARG A 373 17.74 -25.25 -39.64
N GLN A 374 16.60 -24.63 -39.99
CA GLN A 374 16.19 -24.43 -41.40
C GLN A 374 17.12 -23.46 -42.12
N ALA A 375 17.51 -22.38 -41.48
CA ALA A 375 18.43 -21.36 -41.99
C ALA A 375 19.83 -21.95 -42.28
N GLN A 376 20.35 -22.78 -41.36
CA GLN A 376 21.60 -23.45 -41.55
C GLN A 376 21.58 -24.38 -42.77
N ALA A 377 20.47 -25.08 -43.03
CA ALA A 377 20.26 -25.94 -44.18
C ALA A 377 20.17 -25.18 -45.52
N SER A 378 19.68 -23.94 -45.45
CA SER A 378 19.41 -23.09 -46.64
C SER A 378 20.47 -22.00 -46.87
N GLY A 379 21.46 -21.83 -45.97
CA GLY A 379 22.46 -20.77 -46.03
C GLY A 379 21.96 -19.37 -45.84
N VAL A 380 20.79 -19.19 -45.16
CA VAL A 380 20.16 -17.91 -44.84
C VAL A 380 20.49 -17.48 -43.41
N GLU A 381 20.82 -16.22 -43.18
CA GLU A 381 20.94 -15.69 -41.82
C GLU A 381 19.57 -15.37 -41.22
N ILE A 382 19.39 -15.69 -39.96
CA ILE A 382 18.20 -15.30 -39.19
C ILE A 382 18.56 -14.28 -38.10
N ASN A 383 17.64 -13.32 -37.86
CA ASN A 383 17.78 -12.37 -36.78
C ASN A 383 17.04 -12.93 -35.54
N ALA A 384 17.73 -13.03 -34.39
CA ALA A 384 17.13 -13.46 -33.14
C ALA A 384 16.00 -12.55 -32.65
N ASP A 385 16.05 -11.25 -32.99
CA ASP A 385 15.02 -10.27 -32.59
C ASP A 385 13.64 -10.58 -33.19
N ASP A 386 13.60 -11.21 -34.39
CA ASP A 386 12.34 -11.61 -35.03
C ASP A 386 11.59 -12.66 -34.17
N TYR A 387 12.35 -13.45 -33.41
CA TYR A 387 11.86 -14.52 -32.55
C TYR A 387 11.83 -14.15 -31.08
N SER A 388 12.09 -12.88 -30.70
CA SER A 388 12.10 -12.42 -29.33
C SER A 388 10.82 -11.65 -28.98
N TYR A 389 10.37 -11.74 -27.74
CA TYR A 389 9.33 -10.84 -27.24
C TYR A 389 9.80 -9.38 -27.31
N THR A 390 8.84 -8.45 -27.36
CA THR A 390 9.10 -7.00 -27.47
C THR A 390 8.78 -6.26 -26.17
N GLY A 391 8.56 -6.97 -25.07
CA GLY A 391 8.31 -6.41 -23.76
C GLY A 391 9.59 -5.92 -23.08
N GLU A 392 9.43 -5.19 -21.98
CA GLU A 392 10.53 -4.83 -21.10
C GLU A 392 10.80 -5.95 -20.09
N PRO A 393 12.07 -6.20 -19.69
CA PRO A 393 12.35 -7.09 -18.58
C PRO A 393 11.67 -6.62 -17.28
N PRO A 394 11.32 -7.56 -16.37
CA PRO A 394 10.74 -7.22 -15.08
C PRO A 394 11.54 -6.16 -14.32
N ASN A 395 10.86 -5.09 -13.88
CA ASN A 395 11.48 -3.96 -13.18
C ASN A 395 11.09 -3.85 -11.70
N PHE A 396 10.36 -4.85 -11.17
CA PHE A 396 10.05 -5.00 -9.73
C PHE A 396 9.95 -6.49 -9.36
N PRO A 397 10.10 -6.83 -8.07
CA PRO A 397 10.21 -8.22 -7.61
C PRO A 397 9.04 -9.11 -8.01
N GLU A 398 7.80 -8.64 -7.88
CA GLU A 398 6.62 -9.45 -8.14
C GLU A 398 6.49 -9.82 -9.62
N SER A 399 6.86 -8.93 -10.53
CA SER A 399 6.88 -9.20 -11.97
C SER A 399 7.92 -10.27 -12.31
N ALA A 400 9.12 -10.17 -11.73
CA ALA A 400 10.16 -11.17 -11.91
C ALA A 400 9.77 -12.55 -11.35
N ILE A 401 9.10 -12.58 -10.19
CA ILE A 401 8.60 -13.80 -9.57
C ILE A 401 7.56 -14.48 -10.49
N VAL A 402 6.64 -13.71 -11.10
CA VAL A 402 5.65 -14.26 -12.03
C VAL A 402 6.34 -14.81 -13.27
N MET A 403 7.32 -14.12 -13.88
CA MET A 403 8.14 -14.64 -14.98
C MET A 403 8.80 -15.97 -14.63
N LEU A 404 9.39 -16.08 -13.44
CA LEU A 404 10.04 -17.30 -13.00
C LEU A 404 9.03 -18.43 -12.70
N ALA A 405 7.89 -18.09 -12.10
CA ALA A 405 6.85 -19.04 -11.78
C ALA A 405 6.21 -19.63 -13.05
N ASP A 406 6.02 -18.81 -14.08
CA ASP A 406 5.49 -19.22 -15.39
C ASP A 406 6.38 -20.30 -16.04
N ILE A 407 7.67 -20.01 -16.23
CA ILE A 407 8.58 -20.98 -16.84
C ILE A 407 8.77 -22.25 -16.00
N VAL A 408 8.76 -22.12 -14.67
CA VAL A 408 8.90 -23.25 -13.75
C VAL A 408 7.66 -24.13 -13.80
N GLU A 409 6.46 -23.54 -13.80
CA GLU A 409 5.20 -24.29 -13.92
C GLU A 409 5.14 -25.07 -15.23
N ALA A 410 5.40 -24.39 -16.35
CA ALA A 410 5.38 -25.00 -17.68
C ALA A 410 6.38 -26.16 -17.80
N ALA A 411 7.64 -25.94 -17.38
CA ALA A 411 8.68 -26.96 -17.44
C ALA A 411 8.44 -28.12 -16.45
N SER A 412 7.84 -27.86 -15.29
CA SER A 412 7.57 -28.89 -14.28
C SER A 412 6.67 -30.02 -14.78
N ARG A 413 5.76 -29.70 -15.72
CA ARG A 413 4.83 -30.69 -16.34
C ARG A 413 5.55 -31.71 -17.19
N THR A 414 6.75 -31.45 -17.67
CA THR A 414 7.51 -32.36 -18.53
C THR A 414 8.33 -33.39 -17.73
N LEU A 415 8.45 -33.22 -16.42
CA LEU A 415 9.22 -34.12 -15.58
C LEU A 415 8.48 -35.45 -15.37
N LYS A 416 9.15 -36.53 -15.75
CA LYS A 416 8.69 -37.90 -15.45
C LYS A 416 9.23 -38.31 -14.06
N GLN A 417 8.31 -38.81 -13.19
CA GLN A 417 8.64 -39.23 -11.82
C GLN A 417 9.43 -38.14 -11.07
N PRO A 418 8.78 -37.00 -10.74
CA PRO A 418 9.45 -35.88 -10.11
C PRO A 418 9.94 -36.26 -8.72
N THR A 419 11.16 -35.85 -8.39
CA THR A 419 11.77 -35.95 -7.07
C THR A 419 12.25 -34.58 -6.64
N TYR A 420 12.52 -34.39 -5.33
CA TYR A 420 13.08 -33.14 -4.83
C TYR A 420 14.30 -32.67 -5.62
N SER A 421 15.26 -33.55 -5.83
CA SER A 421 16.51 -33.25 -6.55
C SER A 421 16.26 -32.89 -8.02
N LYS A 422 15.28 -33.53 -8.68
CA LYS A 422 14.91 -33.19 -10.06
C LYS A 422 14.27 -31.81 -10.15
N TYR A 423 13.38 -31.48 -9.22
CA TYR A 423 12.79 -30.14 -9.14
C TYR A 423 13.83 -29.08 -8.83
N GLN A 424 14.70 -29.31 -7.85
CA GLN A 424 15.77 -28.39 -7.50
C GLN A 424 16.67 -28.09 -8.70
N LYS A 425 17.10 -29.12 -9.42
CA LYS A 425 17.92 -28.94 -10.63
C LYS A 425 17.19 -28.19 -11.73
N LEU A 426 15.93 -28.54 -11.98
CA LEU A 426 15.10 -27.86 -12.99
C LEU A 426 14.95 -26.37 -12.66
N VAL A 427 14.48 -26.05 -11.46
CA VAL A 427 14.24 -24.67 -11.02
C VAL A 427 15.53 -23.86 -11.10
N HIS A 428 16.63 -24.37 -10.54
CA HIS A 428 17.92 -23.70 -10.60
C HIS A 428 18.38 -23.42 -12.04
N THR A 429 18.27 -24.40 -12.94
CA THR A 429 18.66 -24.23 -14.34
C THR A 429 17.84 -23.15 -15.03
N LEU A 430 16.53 -23.09 -14.77
CA LEU A 430 15.64 -22.09 -15.37
C LEU A 430 15.92 -20.68 -14.85
N VAL A 431 16.11 -20.54 -13.53
CA VAL A 431 16.44 -19.26 -12.90
C VAL A 431 17.78 -18.73 -13.41
N MET A 432 18.82 -19.58 -13.42
CA MET A 432 20.14 -19.22 -13.94
C MET A 432 20.08 -18.80 -15.42
N GLY A 433 19.31 -19.52 -16.23
CA GLY A 433 19.11 -19.14 -17.63
C GLY A 433 18.47 -17.76 -17.82
N LYS A 434 17.54 -17.35 -16.95
CA LYS A 434 16.96 -15.98 -16.98
C LYS A 434 17.97 -14.93 -16.52
N ILE A 435 18.82 -15.24 -15.54
CA ILE A 435 19.92 -14.36 -15.11
C ILE A 435 20.92 -14.15 -16.23
N GLU A 436 21.39 -15.23 -16.86
CA GLU A 436 22.37 -15.19 -17.95
C GLU A 436 21.88 -14.37 -19.16
N ARG A 437 20.57 -14.41 -19.44
CA ARG A 437 19.96 -13.60 -20.49
C ARG A 437 19.58 -12.17 -20.03
N GLY A 438 19.97 -11.76 -18.83
CA GLY A 438 19.78 -10.42 -18.31
C GLY A 438 18.34 -10.05 -17.96
N GLN A 439 17.40 -11.03 -17.95
CA GLN A 439 15.97 -10.76 -17.74
C GLN A 439 15.65 -10.26 -16.33
N LEU A 440 16.54 -10.49 -15.36
CA LEU A 440 16.34 -10.11 -13.96
C LEU A 440 17.13 -8.89 -13.51
N ASN A 441 17.86 -8.22 -14.42
CA ASN A 441 18.78 -7.13 -14.09
C ASN A 441 18.09 -5.92 -13.44
N GLN A 442 16.81 -5.67 -13.77
CA GLN A 442 16.03 -4.53 -13.26
C GLN A 442 15.04 -4.93 -12.16
N SER A 443 14.97 -6.22 -11.81
CA SER A 443 13.96 -6.78 -10.90
C SER A 443 14.15 -6.40 -9.43
N HIS A 444 15.30 -5.84 -9.06
CA HIS A 444 15.69 -5.54 -7.68
C HIS A 444 15.76 -6.75 -6.75
N LEU A 445 15.82 -7.98 -7.28
CA LEU A 445 16.02 -9.18 -6.50
C LEU A 445 17.50 -9.36 -6.16
N SER A 446 17.80 -9.67 -4.90
CA SER A 446 19.14 -10.08 -4.48
C SER A 446 19.37 -11.57 -4.75
N LEU A 447 20.62 -12.02 -4.76
CA LEU A 447 20.94 -13.45 -4.84
C LEU A 447 20.32 -14.26 -3.69
N THR A 448 20.20 -13.65 -2.51
CA THR A 448 19.51 -14.27 -1.36
C THR A 448 18.02 -14.45 -1.63
N ASP A 449 17.38 -13.47 -2.27
CA ASP A 449 15.97 -13.56 -2.64
C ASP A 449 15.76 -14.65 -3.69
N LEU A 450 16.63 -14.73 -4.69
CA LEU A 450 16.56 -15.77 -5.73
C LEU A 450 16.67 -17.18 -5.12
N ASN A 451 17.58 -17.40 -4.19
CA ASN A 451 17.70 -18.70 -3.49
C ASN A 451 16.41 -19.05 -2.71
N ARG A 452 15.79 -18.07 -2.05
CA ARG A 452 14.51 -18.29 -1.33
C ARG A 452 13.35 -18.55 -2.28
N ILE A 453 13.32 -17.88 -3.43
CA ILE A 453 12.34 -18.10 -4.50
C ILE A 453 12.48 -19.52 -5.04
N GLU A 454 13.70 -19.96 -5.39
CA GLU A 454 13.98 -21.33 -5.87
C GLU A 454 13.49 -22.38 -4.87
N GLU A 455 13.86 -22.23 -3.59
CA GLU A 455 13.42 -23.14 -2.54
C GLU A 455 11.90 -23.17 -2.39
N SER A 456 11.25 -22.01 -2.41
CA SER A 456 9.78 -21.88 -2.33
C SER A 456 9.09 -22.59 -3.50
N PHE A 457 9.61 -22.45 -4.73
CA PHE A 457 9.07 -23.14 -5.88
C PHE A 457 9.17 -24.66 -5.73
N VAL A 458 10.35 -25.16 -5.34
CA VAL A 458 10.56 -26.60 -5.12
C VAL A 458 9.61 -27.17 -4.08
N GLN A 459 9.46 -26.47 -2.94
CA GLN A 459 8.55 -26.90 -1.87
C GLN A 459 7.09 -26.92 -2.34
N THR A 460 6.68 -25.90 -3.09
CA THR A 460 5.30 -25.79 -3.60
C THR A 460 4.99 -26.90 -4.61
N LEU A 461 5.93 -27.19 -5.53
CA LEU A 461 5.78 -28.25 -6.52
C LEU A 461 5.69 -29.65 -5.87
N ILE A 462 6.54 -29.93 -4.89
CA ILE A 462 6.51 -31.20 -4.14
C ILE A 462 5.18 -31.33 -3.38
N GLY A 463 4.77 -30.28 -2.67
CA GLY A 463 3.50 -30.30 -1.93
C GLY A 463 2.30 -30.61 -2.83
N ARG A 464 2.33 -30.16 -4.09
CA ARG A 464 1.30 -30.43 -5.07
C ARG A 464 1.30 -31.91 -5.54
N ASP A 465 2.48 -32.51 -5.71
CA ASP A 465 2.61 -33.86 -6.23
C ASP A 465 2.41 -34.95 -5.17
N HIS A 466 2.65 -34.66 -3.88
CA HIS A 466 2.41 -35.61 -2.79
C HIS A 466 0.95 -35.99 -2.56
N HIS A 467 0.00 -35.32 -3.21
CA HIS A 467 -1.43 -35.66 -3.14
C HIS A 467 -1.85 -36.80 -4.10
N ARG A 468 -0.93 -37.37 -4.88
CA ARG A 468 -1.18 -38.54 -5.74
C ARG A 468 -0.71 -39.81 -5.02
N ILE A 469 -1.39 -40.20 -3.95
CA ILE A 469 -1.28 -41.55 -3.40
C ILE A 469 -2.09 -42.44 -4.32
N GLU A 470 -1.42 -43.36 -5.04
CA GLU A 470 -2.10 -44.47 -5.71
C GLU A 470 -2.73 -45.35 -4.61
N TYR A 471 -4.06 -45.38 -4.56
CA TYR A 471 -4.74 -46.40 -3.77
C TYR A 471 -4.53 -47.73 -4.49
N PRO A 472 -4.15 -48.83 -3.75
CA PRO A 472 -4.10 -50.16 -4.35
C PRO A 472 -5.51 -50.49 -4.92
N GLU A 473 -5.52 -50.90 -6.18
CA GLU A 473 -6.71 -51.50 -6.77
C GLU A 473 -7.02 -52.78 -5.97
N GLU A 474 -8.24 -52.90 -5.41
CA GLU A 474 -8.73 -54.12 -4.75
C GLU A 474 -8.96 -55.27 -5.76
#